data_e9fc48a637b580468a835b1459f52743
#
_entry.id   e9fc48a637b580468a835b1459f52743
#
_cell.length_a   1.000
_cell.length_b   1.000
_cell.length_c   1.000
_cell.angle_alpha   90.00
_cell.angle_beta   90.00
_cell.angle_gamma   90.00
#
_symmetry.space_group_name_H-M   'P 1'
#
loop_
_entity.id
_entity.type
_entity.pdbx_description
1 polymer ?
#
loop_
_entity_poly.entity_id
_entity_poly.type
_entity_poly.pdbx_seq_one_letter_code
_entity_poly.pdbx_strand_id
1 'polypeptide(L)'
;MPPLLSPTALHPFSGLDVPSLLAHQAARRPDHVFIAWEPFEGQPESWTYARFHYRAGRIAGGLARRGVQAGDRVLIHLDNCPESLLAWYACTWLGAVAVTTNARAADDELAYYAEHCGAVAAITQPKFAERVARHCRHLRWVVVTASDNGAAPAQPVESGQRFDTLDAQAPPRRAPDPLAPCSVQYTSGTTSRPKAVLWSHANALWGARINAAHEDLRASDVHLVHLPLFHTNAQAYSVLACLWVGATAVVLPRFSASRFWPISLAHRCTWVSMIPFCIKALMTQPVPPAHHYRLWGAAACALPTDAHFGVQTMGWWGMTETISHGIVSSIAWPSPALSIGRPAPEYGIAIVDDDAVPVAQARAIEPGGSGQLLVRGVRGLSLFQEYLGNAAATQDSFTADGWFRTGDRVDLLADGSIRFGDRTKDMLKVGGENVAASEIERVIAAVPGVHECAVVARKHRMLDEVPVVFVLPTASAPPDLVDLVRAACASQLANFKRPHEVRLVGELPRSTLEKIAKAQLRSALEAEGPLG
;
A
#
# COMPACT_ATOMS: atom_id res chain seq x y z
N MET A 1 9.07 4.94 -23.68
CA MET A 1 9.32 5.07 -22.21
C MET A 1 9.79 6.48 -21.91
N PRO A 2 9.24 7.20 -20.93
CA PRO A 2 9.79 8.49 -20.55
C PRO A 2 11.25 8.32 -20.08
N PRO A 3 12.16 9.23 -20.43
CA PRO A 3 13.55 9.15 -20.02
C PRO A 3 13.68 9.32 -18.50
N LEU A 4 14.75 8.79 -17.93
CA LEU A 4 15.23 9.23 -16.62
C LEU A 4 15.63 10.71 -16.70
N LEU A 5 15.69 11.38 -15.54
CA LEU A 5 16.22 12.76 -15.52
C LEU A 5 17.59 12.83 -16.23
N SER A 6 17.75 13.81 -17.08
CA SER A 6 19.03 14.04 -17.74
C SER A 6 20.14 14.26 -16.70
N PRO A 7 21.33 13.67 -16.86
CA PRO A 7 22.46 13.93 -15.96
C PRO A 7 22.87 15.40 -15.89
N THR A 8 22.53 16.20 -16.91
CA THR A 8 22.80 17.64 -16.95
C THR A 8 21.70 18.51 -16.33
N ALA A 9 20.53 17.93 -16.01
CA ALA A 9 19.47 18.65 -15.34
C ALA A 9 19.74 18.74 -13.83
N LEU A 10 19.40 19.88 -13.22
CA LEU A 10 19.42 20.00 -11.75
C LEU A 10 18.39 19.07 -11.15
N HIS A 11 18.85 18.09 -10.38
CA HIS A 11 17.97 17.18 -9.69
C HIS A 11 17.40 17.85 -8.43
N PRO A 12 16.07 17.79 -8.16
CA PRO A 12 15.48 18.46 -6.98
C PRO A 12 16.03 17.96 -5.64
N PHE A 13 16.62 16.77 -5.61
CA PHE A 13 17.27 16.18 -4.43
C PHE A 13 18.78 16.03 -4.58
N SER A 14 19.44 16.88 -5.39
CA SER A 14 20.91 16.89 -5.49
C SER A 14 21.54 17.04 -4.11
N GLY A 15 22.48 16.15 -3.77
CA GLY A 15 23.14 16.12 -2.45
C GLY A 15 22.27 15.56 -1.32
N LEU A 16 21.12 14.95 -1.62
CA LEU A 16 20.21 14.33 -0.66
C LEU A 16 19.96 12.86 -1.00
N ASP A 17 19.82 12.07 0.04
CA ASP A 17 19.31 10.70 0.04
C ASP A 17 18.54 10.43 1.34
N VAL A 18 17.94 9.28 1.51
CA VAL A 18 17.18 8.96 2.73
C VAL A 18 18.05 9.01 4.00
N PRO A 19 19.27 8.44 4.02
CA PRO A 19 20.15 8.56 5.18
C PRO A 19 20.53 10.00 5.54
N SER A 20 20.74 10.89 4.55
CA SER A 20 21.04 12.30 4.80
C SER A 20 19.84 13.06 5.37
N LEU A 21 18.61 12.74 4.92
CA LEU A 21 17.39 13.30 5.51
C LEU A 21 17.24 12.87 6.99
N LEU A 22 17.44 11.57 7.30
CA LEU A 22 17.40 11.08 8.68
C LEU A 22 18.46 11.75 9.55
N ALA A 23 19.70 11.90 9.06
CA ALA A 23 20.77 12.58 9.79
C ALA A 23 20.46 14.06 10.03
N HIS A 24 19.86 14.74 9.05
CA HIS A 24 19.44 16.13 9.19
C HIS A 24 18.39 16.28 10.31
N GLN A 25 17.37 15.41 10.33
CA GLN A 25 16.35 15.44 11.39
C GLN A 25 16.93 15.06 12.76
N ALA A 26 17.84 14.09 12.82
CA ALA A 26 18.54 13.74 14.05
C ALA A 26 19.39 14.88 14.62
N ALA A 27 20.01 15.69 13.78
CA ALA A 27 20.74 16.88 14.20
C ALA A 27 19.82 18.03 14.61
N ARG A 28 18.70 18.22 13.91
CA ARG A 28 17.75 19.32 14.15
C ARG A 28 16.85 19.09 15.36
N ARG A 29 16.45 17.83 15.60
CA ARG A 29 15.46 17.44 16.61
C ARG A 29 15.89 16.16 17.36
N PRO A 30 17.08 16.15 17.99
CA PRO A 30 17.69 14.92 18.52
C PRO A 30 16.80 14.18 19.50
N ASP A 31 16.11 14.92 20.37
CA ASP A 31 15.32 14.36 21.48
C ASP A 31 13.84 14.15 21.12
N HIS A 32 13.39 14.61 19.93
CA HIS A 32 12.02 14.39 19.51
C HIS A 32 11.82 12.92 19.12
N VAL A 33 10.69 12.34 19.53
CA VAL A 33 10.35 10.95 19.20
C VAL A 33 10.03 10.84 17.71
N PHE A 34 10.81 10.03 16.99
CA PHE A 34 10.51 9.67 15.62
C PHE A 34 9.55 8.47 15.56
N ILE A 35 9.92 7.37 16.24
CA ILE A 35 9.12 6.15 16.28
C ILE A 35 8.70 5.87 17.73
N ALA A 36 7.41 5.77 17.95
CA ALA A 36 6.82 5.21 19.16
C ALA A 36 6.26 3.83 18.80
N TRP A 37 6.83 2.78 19.38
CA TRP A 37 6.42 1.40 19.15
C TRP A 37 5.42 0.95 20.20
N GLU A 38 4.25 0.50 19.78
CA GLU A 38 3.18 -0.02 20.62
C GLU A 38 2.93 -1.51 20.29
N PRO A 39 3.66 -2.44 20.92
CA PRO A 39 3.49 -3.86 20.73
C PRO A 39 2.13 -4.34 21.26
N PHE A 40 1.67 -5.51 20.82
CA PHE A 40 0.49 -6.13 21.43
C PHE A 40 0.82 -6.85 22.73
N GLU A 41 2.06 -7.28 22.85
CA GLU A 41 2.64 -7.88 24.05
C GLU A 41 4.00 -7.24 24.32
N GLY A 42 4.48 -7.32 25.55
CA GLY A 42 5.74 -6.68 25.95
C GLY A 42 5.58 -5.21 26.32
N GLN A 43 6.67 -4.45 26.28
CA GLN A 43 6.72 -3.07 26.69
C GLN A 43 6.78 -2.12 25.49
N PRO A 44 6.06 -0.99 25.51
CA PRO A 44 6.22 0.07 24.52
C PRO A 44 7.66 0.61 24.50
N GLU A 45 8.10 1.04 23.33
CA GLU A 45 9.41 1.65 23.14
C GLU A 45 9.31 2.98 22.40
N SER A 46 10.14 3.95 22.78
CA SER A 46 10.27 5.21 22.07
C SER A 46 11.69 5.40 21.54
N TRP A 47 11.76 5.79 20.30
CA TRP A 47 13.00 6.05 19.56
C TRP A 47 13.05 7.51 19.14
N THR A 48 13.91 8.32 19.79
CA THR A 48 14.14 9.68 19.33
C THR A 48 14.86 9.67 17.97
N TYR A 49 14.83 10.78 17.24
CA TYR A 49 15.55 10.90 15.97
C TYR A 49 17.03 10.57 16.12
N ALA A 50 17.68 11.07 17.17
CA ALA A 50 19.09 10.77 17.45
C ALA A 50 19.32 9.28 17.74
N ARG A 51 18.49 8.68 18.63
CA ARG A 51 18.59 7.27 18.98
C ARG A 51 18.35 6.36 17.76
N PHE A 52 17.35 6.68 16.96
CA PHE A 52 17.01 5.90 15.76
C PHE A 52 18.13 6.00 14.71
N HIS A 53 18.62 7.22 14.41
CA HIS A 53 19.73 7.43 13.49
C HIS A 53 20.99 6.68 13.95
N TYR A 54 21.37 6.79 15.22
CA TYR A 54 22.51 6.07 15.79
C TYR A 54 22.36 4.56 15.61
N ARG A 55 21.18 4.01 15.93
CA ARG A 55 20.95 2.57 15.86
C ARG A 55 20.93 2.06 14.42
N ALA A 56 20.31 2.79 13.49
CA ALA A 56 20.33 2.46 12.07
C ALA A 56 21.77 2.37 11.51
N GLY A 57 22.64 3.31 11.89
CA GLY A 57 24.06 3.27 11.54
C GLY A 57 24.79 2.04 12.11
N ARG A 58 24.47 1.64 13.34
CA ARG A 58 25.06 0.44 13.95
C ARG A 58 24.62 -0.86 13.27
N ILE A 59 23.33 -0.95 12.91
CA ILE A 59 22.82 -2.08 12.11
C ILE A 59 23.48 -2.11 10.73
N ALA A 60 23.66 -0.95 10.08
CA ALA A 60 24.42 -0.86 8.82
C ALA A 60 25.86 -1.41 8.98
N GLY A 61 26.53 -1.10 10.10
CA GLY A 61 27.83 -1.69 10.43
C GLY A 61 27.81 -3.21 10.54
N GLY A 62 26.76 -3.76 11.15
CA GLY A 62 26.56 -5.21 11.25
C GLY A 62 26.31 -5.88 9.90
N LEU A 63 25.52 -5.24 9.03
CA LEU A 63 25.30 -5.70 7.65
C LEU A 63 26.60 -5.69 6.85
N ALA A 64 27.37 -4.58 6.92
CA ALA A 64 28.65 -4.46 6.24
C ALA A 64 29.67 -5.55 6.68
N ARG A 65 29.77 -5.81 8.00
CA ARG A 65 30.63 -6.88 8.53
C ARG A 65 30.25 -8.28 8.04
N ARG A 66 28.98 -8.48 7.68
CA ARG A 66 28.48 -9.74 7.07
C ARG A 66 28.57 -9.74 5.55
N GLY A 67 29.28 -8.80 4.96
CA GLY A 67 29.58 -8.74 3.54
C GLY A 67 28.43 -8.17 2.68
N VAL A 68 27.47 -7.44 3.26
CA VAL A 68 26.50 -6.68 2.48
C VAL A 68 27.18 -5.45 1.90
N GLN A 69 27.05 -5.27 0.60
CA GLN A 69 27.65 -4.18 -0.17
C GLN A 69 26.56 -3.32 -0.83
N ALA A 70 26.98 -2.18 -1.38
CA ALA A 70 26.11 -1.33 -2.18
C ALA A 70 25.56 -2.12 -3.39
N GLY A 71 24.25 -1.99 -3.64
CA GLY A 71 23.53 -2.73 -4.68
C GLY A 71 23.07 -4.13 -4.28
N ASP A 72 23.58 -4.70 -3.17
CA ASP A 72 23.04 -5.96 -2.64
C ASP A 72 21.61 -5.77 -2.17
N ARG A 73 20.79 -6.81 -2.29
CA ARG A 73 19.41 -6.82 -1.86
C ARG A 73 19.26 -7.64 -0.58
N VAL A 74 18.63 -7.03 0.42
CA VAL A 74 18.36 -7.66 1.72
C VAL A 74 16.86 -7.83 1.87
N LEU A 75 16.41 -9.08 2.00
CA LEU A 75 15.00 -9.41 2.21
C LEU A 75 14.58 -9.01 3.64
N ILE A 76 13.55 -8.20 3.75
CA ILE A 76 12.92 -7.80 5.02
C ILE A 76 11.52 -8.42 5.06
N HIS A 77 11.44 -9.60 5.70
CA HIS A 77 10.22 -10.39 5.80
C HIS A 77 9.70 -10.36 7.23
N LEU A 78 9.04 -9.26 7.58
CA LEU A 78 8.62 -8.92 8.94
C LEU A 78 7.19 -8.36 8.93
N ASP A 79 6.45 -8.60 10.02
CA ASP A 79 5.36 -7.72 10.40
C ASP A 79 5.93 -6.35 10.83
N ASN A 80 5.06 -5.38 11.08
CA ASN A 80 5.52 -4.10 11.60
C ASN A 80 6.24 -4.29 12.94
N CYS A 81 7.44 -3.78 13.02
CA CYS A 81 8.26 -3.71 14.23
C CYS A 81 9.37 -2.67 14.05
N PRO A 82 10.02 -2.18 15.11
CA PRO A 82 11.15 -1.26 15.00
C PRO A 82 12.29 -1.79 14.14
N GLU A 83 12.56 -3.09 14.21
CA GLU A 83 13.63 -3.74 13.47
C GLU A 83 13.39 -3.71 11.96
N SER A 84 12.12 -3.73 11.52
CA SER A 84 11.80 -3.61 10.09
C SER A 84 12.21 -2.24 9.54
N LEU A 85 11.95 -1.17 10.29
CA LEU A 85 12.39 0.17 9.95
C LEU A 85 13.91 0.32 10.06
N LEU A 86 14.51 -0.13 11.16
CA LEU A 86 15.97 -0.10 11.35
C LEU A 86 16.71 -0.83 10.22
N ALA A 87 16.22 -2.00 9.82
CA ALA A 87 16.79 -2.76 8.69
C ALA A 87 16.67 -2.00 7.37
N TRP A 88 15.51 -1.40 7.10
CA TRP A 88 15.28 -0.61 5.90
C TRP A 88 16.24 0.59 5.82
N TYR A 89 16.35 1.37 6.90
CA TYR A 89 17.27 2.51 6.96
C TYR A 89 18.75 2.08 6.96
N ALA A 90 19.10 0.94 7.55
CA ALA A 90 20.45 0.40 7.52
C ALA A 90 20.87 -0.03 6.11
N CYS A 91 19.98 -0.64 5.33
CA CYS A 91 20.22 -0.95 3.92
C CYS A 91 20.48 0.32 3.12
N THR A 92 19.62 1.34 3.26
CA THR A 92 19.80 2.62 2.56
C THR A 92 21.10 3.32 2.95
N TRP A 93 21.55 3.20 4.21
CA TRP A 93 22.82 3.73 4.68
C TRP A 93 24.02 3.18 3.92
N LEU A 94 24.00 1.88 3.61
CA LEU A 94 25.06 1.18 2.86
C LEU A 94 24.94 1.38 1.34
N GLY A 95 23.81 1.88 0.85
CA GLY A 95 23.44 1.83 -0.56
C GLY A 95 23.02 0.44 -1.02
N ALA A 96 22.68 -0.44 -0.08
CA ALA A 96 22.00 -1.70 -0.35
C ALA A 96 20.50 -1.43 -0.55
N VAL A 97 19.81 -2.36 -1.19
CA VAL A 97 18.39 -2.26 -1.51
C VAL A 97 17.56 -3.05 -0.49
N ALA A 98 16.70 -2.37 0.23
CA ALA A 98 15.76 -2.99 1.15
C ALA A 98 14.60 -3.62 0.38
N VAL A 99 14.43 -4.93 0.44
CA VAL A 99 13.35 -5.65 -0.23
C VAL A 99 12.29 -6.02 0.80
N THR A 100 11.25 -5.19 0.90
CA THR A 100 10.15 -5.43 1.83
C THR A 100 9.12 -6.34 1.20
N THR A 101 8.71 -7.37 1.92
CA THR A 101 7.83 -8.40 1.40
C THR A 101 6.63 -8.64 2.30
N ASN A 102 5.56 -9.14 1.70
CA ASN A 102 4.37 -9.51 2.43
C ASN A 102 4.66 -10.63 3.44
N ALA A 103 4.52 -10.33 4.72
CA ALA A 103 4.71 -11.29 5.81
C ALA A 103 3.70 -12.46 5.78
N ARG A 104 2.57 -12.31 5.06
CA ARG A 104 1.54 -13.34 4.87
C ARG A 104 1.66 -14.08 3.54
N ALA A 105 2.75 -13.86 2.78
CA ALA A 105 2.97 -14.54 1.50
C ALA A 105 2.94 -16.06 1.67
N ALA A 106 2.45 -16.77 0.67
CA ALA A 106 2.58 -18.23 0.60
C ALA A 106 4.07 -18.64 0.43
N ASP A 107 4.38 -19.90 0.68
CA ASP A 107 5.76 -20.39 0.63
C ASP A 107 6.41 -20.20 -0.76
N ASP A 108 5.63 -20.46 -1.83
CA ASP A 108 6.08 -20.24 -3.21
C ASP A 108 6.31 -18.77 -3.55
N GLU A 109 5.48 -17.87 -2.99
CA GLU A 109 5.69 -16.42 -3.15
C GLU A 109 6.93 -15.95 -2.41
N LEU A 110 7.16 -16.45 -1.19
CA LEU A 110 8.37 -16.13 -0.41
C LEU A 110 9.63 -16.58 -1.13
N ALA A 111 9.65 -17.81 -1.64
CA ALA A 111 10.75 -18.33 -2.45
C ALA A 111 10.97 -17.45 -3.69
N TYR A 112 9.89 -17.14 -4.40
CA TYR A 112 9.93 -16.26 -5.57
C TYR A 112 10.50 -14.88 -5.24
N TYR A 113 10.08 -14.23 -4.14
CA TYR A 113 10.60 -12.92 -3.76
C TYR A 113 12.12 -12.95 -3.58
N ALA A 114 12.62 -13.93 -2.85
CA ALA A 114 14.05 -14.06 -2.54
C ALA A 114 14.89 -14.34 -3.81
N GLU A 115 14.44 -15.26 -4.66
CA GLU A 115 15.11 -15.62 -5.90
C GLU A 115 15.05 -14.50 -6.94
N HIS A 116 13.85 -13.97 -7.21
CA HIS A 116 13.62 -12.96 -8.24
C HIS A 116 14.43 -11.68 -7.99
N CYS A 117 14.44 -11.18 -6.74
CA CYS A 117 15.26 -10.01 -6.43
C CYS A 117 16.76 -10.36 -6.25
N GLY A 118 17.14 -11.63 -6.21
CA GLY A 118 18.49 -12.05 -5.93
C GLY A 118 18.97 -11.60 -4.55
N ALA A 119 18.14 -11.77 -3.52
CA ALA A 119 18.49 -11.40 -2.16
C ALA A 119 19.74 -12.14 -1.68
N VAL A 120 20.66 -11.44 -1.02
CA VAL A 120 21.88 -12.05 -0.47
C VAL A 120 21.69 -12.51 0.97
N ALA A 121 20.73 -11.93 1.68
CA ALA A 121 20.46 -12.16 3.08
C ALA A 121 19.00 -11.85 3.42
N ALA A 122 18.54 -12.31 4.59
CA ALA A 122 17.21 -11.96 5.09
C ALA A 122 17.24 -11.54 6.57
N ILE A 123 16.30 -10.65 6.89
CA ILE A 123 15.94 -10.26 8.25
C ILE A 123 14.47 -10.64 8.43
N THR A 124 14.16 -11.41 9.49
CA THR A 124 12.84 -11.95 9.72
C THR A 124 12.48 -12.04 11.20
N GLN A 125 11.26 -12.46 11.52
CA GLN A 125 10.77 -12.70 12.88
C GLN A 125 10.77 -14.18 13.24
N PRO A 126 10.73 -14.53 14.53
CA PRO A 126 10.73 -15.90 15.01
C PRO A 126 9.75 -16.82 14.28
N LYS A 127 8.48 -16.40 14.16
CA LYS A 127 7.42 -17.17 13.50
C LYS A 127 7.62 -17.46 12.01
N PHE A 128 8.49 -16.68 11.34
CA PHE A 128 8.79 -16.86 9.92
C PHE A 128 10.17 -17.46 9.67
N ALA A 129 11.02 -17.58 10.70
CA ALA A 129 12.42 -17.95 10.55
C ALA A 129 12.61 -19.31 9.86
N GLU A 130 11.86 -20.32 10.27
CA GLU A 130 11.92 -21.66 9.67
C GLU A 130 11.49 -21.66 8.20
N ARG A 131 10.41 -20.91 7.88
CA ARG A 131 9.93 -20.76 6.50
C ARG A 131 10.98 -20.10 5.61
N VAL A 132 11.58 -19.00 6.08
CA VAL A 132 12.64 -18.30 5.35
C VAL A 132 13.85 -19.23 5.15
N ALA A 133 14.31 -19.93 6.18
CA ALA A 133 15.42 -20.85 6.07
C ALA A 133 15.13 -22.02 5.09
N ARG A 134 13.90 -22.53 5.08
CA ARG A 134 13.49 -23.66 4.22
C ARG A 134 13.34 -23.26 2.75
N HIS A 135 12.73 -22.10 2.48
CA HIS A 135 12.34 -21.70 1.12
C HIS A 135 13.32 -20.72 0.45
N CYS A 136 14.24 -20.10 1.21
CA CYS A 136 15.22 -19.13 0.69
C CYS A 136 16.66 -19.65 0.86
N ARG A 137 16.95 -20.86 0.39
CA ARG A 137 18.21 -21.59 0.67
C ARG A 137 19.47 -20.94 0.09
N HIS A 138 19.34 -20.05 -0.88
CA HIS A 138 20.49 -19.36 -1.50
C HIS A 138 21.01 -18.19 -0.68
N LEU A 139 20.29 -17.79 0.39
CA LEU A 139 20.72 -16.70 1.26
C LEU A 139 22.00 -17.06 2.00
N ARG A 140 22.94 -16.11 2.07
CA ARG A 140 24.21 -16.28 2.81
C ARG A 140 23.98 -16.44 4.31
N TRP A 141 22.97 -15.73 4.84
CA TRP A 141 22.57 -15.77 6.24
C TRP A 141 21.16 -15.24 6.44
N VAL A 142 20.56 -15.63 7.55
CA VAL A 142 19.27 -15.15 8.05
C VAL A 142 19.46 -14.58 9.45
N VAL A 143 18.88 -13.41 9.73
CA VAL A 143 18.85 -12.79 11.05
C VAL A 143 17.41 -12.71 11.53
N VAL A 144 17.21 -13.03 12.82
CA VAL A 144 15.89 -13.16 13.44
C VAL A 144 15.76 -12.15 14.58
N THR A 145 14.63 -11.40 14.62
CA THR A 145 14.32 -10.49 15.71
C THR A 145 14.09 -11.21 17.02
N ALA A 146 14.12 -10.49 18.14
CA ALA A 146 13.96 -11.09 19.46
C ALA A 146 12.52 -11.53 19.77
N SER A 147 11.54 -10.97 19.06
CA SER A 147 10.12 -11.18 19.36
C SER A 147 9.23 -11.14 18.11
N ASP A 148 8.04 -11.70 18.24
CA ASP A 148 6.90 -11.53 17.34
C ASP A 148 5.93 -10.51 17.95
N ASN A 149 5.79 -9.34 17.35
CA ASN A 149 4.84 -8.30 17.83
C ASN A 149 5.01 -7.90 19.31
N GLY A 150 6.22 -8.08 19.87
CA GLY A 150 6.54 -7.88 21.28
C GLY A 150 6.57 -9.16 22.11
N ALA A 151 5.98 -10.26 21.64
CA ALA A 151 6.03 -11.56 22.33
C ALA A 151 7.35 -12.28 22.05
N ALA A 152 8.08 -12.67 23.08
CA ALA A 152 9.23 -13.56 22.94
C ALA A 152 8.76 -14.94 22.46
N PRO A 153 9.54 -15.63 21.60
CA PRO A 153 9.20 -16.99 21.17
C PRO A 153 9.21 -17.96 22.35
N ALA A 154 8.25 -18.89 22.38
CA ALA A 154 8.15 -19.90 23.45
C ALA A 154 9.35 -20.85 23.49
N GLN A 155 10.05 -21.00 22.36
CA GLN A 155 11.26 -21.83 22.24
C GLN A 155 12.35 -21.05 21.49
N PRO A 156 13.64 -21.33 21.73
CA PRO A 156 14.73 -20.73 20.97
C PRO A 156 14.57 -20.97 19.48
N VAL A 157 14.82 -19.94 18.67
CA VAL A 157 14.79 -20.04 17.22
C VAL A 157 16.15 -20.54 16.73
N GLU A 158 16.20 -21.76 16.22
CA GLU A 158 17.45 -22.36 15.70
C GLU A 158 17.77 -21.88 14.27
N SER A 159 16.76 -21.46 13.51
CA SER A 159 16.88 -21.07 12.12
C SER A 159 17.31 -19.61 11.96
N GLY A 160 18.56 -19.28 12.25
CA GLY A 160 19.11 -17.96 12.02
C GLY A 160 19.87 -17.39 13.20
N GLN A 161 20.48 -16.22 12.99
CA GLN A 161 21.23 -15.49 14.00
C GLN A 161 20.37 -14.39 14.61
N ARG A 162 20.66 -14.01 15.86
CA ARG A 162 19.88 -12.94 16.54
C ARG A 162 20.13 -11.58 15.90
N PHE A 163 19.09 -10.74 15.82
CA PHE A 163 19.14 -9.40 15.25
C PHE A 163 20.13 -8.48 15.99
N ASP A 164 20.27 -8.62 17.30
CA ASP A 164 21.21 -7.84 18.10
C ASP A 164 22.68 -8.06 17.70
N THR A 165 23.00 -9.18 17.08
CA THR A 165 24.34 -9.48 16.53
C THR A 165 24.70 -8.60 15.31
N LEU A 166 23.75 -7.83 14.77
CA LEU A 166 24.02 -6.76 13.79
C LEU A 166 24.59 -5.49 14.43
N ASP A 167 24.71 -5.44 15.75
CA ASP A 167 25.23 -4.27 16.44
C ASP A 167 26.75 -4.11 16.24
N ALA A 168 27.15 -3.14 15.41
CA ALA A 168 28.55 -2.88 15.09
C ALA A 168 28.83 -1.38 14.92
N GLN A 169 30.08 -1.00 14.83
CA GLN A 169 30.46 0.38 14.51
C GLN A 169 29.87 0.78 13.16
N ALA A 170 29.19 1.92 13.11
CA ALA A 170 28.63 2.46 11.88
C ALA A 170 29.75 2.74 10.86
N PRO A 171 29.61 2.32 9.61
CA PRO A 171 30.55 2.73 8.56
C PRO A 171 30.36 4.22 8.22
N PRO A 172 31.37 4.87 7.64
CA PRO A 172 31.20 6.20 7.08
C PRO A 172 30.01 6.21 6.10
N ARG A 173 29.22 7.29 6.15
CA ARG A 173 28.16 7.45 5.17
C ARG A 173 28.76 7.65 3.78
N ARG A 174 28.10 7.08 2.79
CA ARG A 174 28.41 7.34 1.38
C ARG A 174 28.04 8.78 1.02
N ALA A 175 28.61 9.28 -0.06
CA ALA A 175 28.12 10.52 -0.67
C ALA A 175 26.65 10.32 -1.07
N PRO A 176 25.76 11.28 -0.79
CA PRO A 176 24.37 11.19 -1.17
C PRO A 176 24.18 11.03 -2.68
N ASP A 177 23.41 10.01 -3.06
CA ASP A 177 23.06 9.75 -4.46
C ASP A 177 21.53 9.53 -4.57
N PRO A 178 20.77 10.54 -5.01
CA PRO A 178 19.33 10.42 -5.14
C PRO A 178 18.88 9.41 -6.21
N LEU A 179 19.74 9.08 -7.18
CA LEU A 179 19.40 8.17 -8.27
C LEU A 179 19.67 6.70 -7.93
N ALA A 180 20.46 6.44 -6.88
CA ALA A 180 20.75 5.07 -6.46
C ALA A 180 19.47 4.35 -6.03
N PRO A 181 19.33 3.05 -6.37
CA PRO A 181 18.25 2.20 -5.85
C PRO A 181 18.29 2.12 -4.32
N CYS A 182 17.12 2.14 -3.68
CA CYS A 182 17.03 2.05 -2.21
C CYS A 182 16.03 1.01 -1.70
N SER A 183 14.96 0.74 -2.43
CA SER A 183 13.94 -0.21 -1.98
C SER A 183 13.25 -0.92 -3.14
N VAL A 184 12.78 -2.13 -2.85
CA VAL A 184 11.86 -2.88 -3.71
C VAL A 184 10.61 -3.19 -2.91
N GLN A 185 9.44 -2.94 -3.51
CA GLN A 185 8.15 -3.37 -3.01
C GLN A 185 7.45 -4.24 -4.05
N TYR A 186 6.95 -5.40 -3.62
CA TYR A 186 6.19 -6.28 -4.50
C TYR A 186 4.73 -5.87 -4.54
N THR A 187 4.19 -5.72 -5.77
CA THR A 187 2.76 -5.50 -5.99
C THR A 187 2.09 -6.81 -6.37
N SER A 188 0.88 -7.03 -5.86
CA SER A 188 0.06 -8.16 -6.31
C SER A 188 -0.29 -7.97 -7.79
N GLY A 189 0.44 -8.60 -8.67
CA GLY A 189 0.10 -8.71 -10.08
C GLY A 189 -1.25 -9.44 -10.22
N THR A 190 -2.01 -9.05 -11.23
CA THR A 190 -3.40 -9.48 -11.40
C THR A 190 -3.57 -10.69 -12.29
N THR A 191 -2.51 -11.06 -13.03
CA THR A 191 -2.52 -12.11 -14.04
C THR A 191 -1.27 -13.00 -13.99
N SER A 192 -0.28 -12.66 -13.14
CA SER A 192 1.00 -13.35 -13.07
C SER A 192 1.64 -13.14 -11.68
N ARG A 193 2.87 -13.60 -11.53
CA ARG A 193 3.66 -13.39 -10.30
C ARG A 193 3.78 -11.91 -9.94
N PRO A 194 3.90 -11.56 -8.65
CA PRO A 194 4.03 -10.17 -8.19
C PRO A 194 5.18 -9.43 -8.88
N LYS A 195 4.94 -8.16 -9.27
CA LYS A 195 5.96 -7.30 -9.87
C LYS A 195 6.77 -6.60 -8.79
N ALA A 196 8.09 -6.56 -8.95
CA ALA A 196 9.03 -5.91 -8.04
C ALA A 196 9.23 -4.44 -8.44
N VAL A 197 8.56 -3.53 -7.78
CA VAL A 197 8.68 -2.08 -8.03
C VAL A 197 9.95 -1.55 -7.38
N LEU A 198 10.91 -1.10 -8.19
CA LEU A 198 12.18 -0.55 -7.72
C LEU A 198 12.06 0.96 -7.51
N TRP A 199 12.39 1.40 -6.29
CA TRP A 199 12.50 2.81 -5.92
C TRP A 199 13.96 3.25 -5.82
N SER A 200 14.25 4.44 -6.34
CA SER A 200 15.46 5.20 -6.03
C SER A 200 15.31 5.94 -4.69
N HIS A 201 16.42 6.49 -4.17
CA HIS A 201 16.34 7.43 -3.04
C HIS A 201 15.48 8.65 -3.38
N ALA A 202 15.54 9.14 -4.63
CA ALA A 202 14.69 10.25 -5.06
C ALA A 202 13.19 9.90 -5.02
N ASN A 203 12.79 8.67 -5.37
CA ASN A 203 11.43 8.21 -5.20
C ASN A 203 11.00 8.26 -3.72
N ALA A 204 11.83 7.75 -2.81
CA ALA A 204 11.52 7.78 -1.39
C ALA A 204 11.43 9.21 -0.83
N LEU A 205 12.34 10.11 -1.24
CA LEU A 205 12.31 11.53 -0.85
C LEU A 205 11.12 12.28 -1.47
N TRP A 206 10.75 11.93 -2.70
CA TRP A 206 9.54 12.45 -3.35
C TRP A 206 8.29 12.07 -2.56
N GLY A 207 8.14 10.78 -2.24
CA GLY A 207 7.06 10.31 -1.38
C GLY A 207 7.05 11.03 -0.03
N ALA A 208 8.20 11.14 0.64
CA ALA A 208 8.33 11.83 1.91
C ALA A 208 7.82 13.28 1.83
N ARG A 209 8.28 14.03 0.81
CA ARG A 209 7.95 15.44 0.64
C ARG A 209 6.49 15.67 0.22
N ILE A 210 6.07 14.97 -0.82
CA ILE A 210 4.78 15.26 -1.46
C ILE A 210 3.62 14.74 -0.60
N ASN A 211 3.74 13.54 -0.02
CA ASN A 211 2.71 13.04 0.88
C ASN A 211 2.57 13.93 2.11
N ALA A 212 3.68 14.37 2.72
CA ALA A 212 3.63 15.31 3.85
C ALA A 212 2.93 16.63 3.49
N ALA A 213 3.16 17.15 2.27
CA ALA A 213 2.51 18.37 1.79
C ALA A 213 1.01 18.16 1.53
N HIS A 214 0.62 17.07 0.87
CA HIS A 214 -0.77 16.74 0.60
C HIS A 214 -1.58 16.52 1.88
N GLU A 215 -0.97 15.89 2.87
CA GLU A 215 -1.58 15.57 4.16
C GLU A 215 -1.54 16.75 5.15
N ASP A 216 -0.98 17.89 4.76
CA ASP A 216 -0.71 19.03 5.66
C ASP A 216 -0.05 18.59 6.96
N LEU A 217 0.92 17.66 6.87
CA LEU A 217 1.64 17.17 8.03
C LEU A 217 2.60 18.23 8.57
N ARG A 218 2.65 18.32 9.89
CA ARG A 218 3.44 19.27 10.65
C ARG A 218 4.39 18.52 11.59
N ALA A 219 5.45 19.18 11.98
CA ALA A 219 6.41 18.63 12.93
C ALA A 219 5.83 18.32 14.33
N SER A 220 4.65 18.84 14.64
CA SER A 220 3.90 18.57 15.86
C SER A 220 2.90 17.42 15.74
N ASP A 221 2.72 16.89 14.53
CA ASP A 221 1.77 15.80 14.32
C ASP A 221 2.27 14.46 14.85
N VAL A 222 1.31 13.62 15.21
CA VAL A 222 1.52 12.24 15.61
C VAL A 222 0.69 11.35 14.70
N HIS A 223 1.36 10.60 13.85
CA HIS A 223 0.73 9.74 12.84
C HIS A 223 0.64 8.31 13.35
N LEU A 224 -0.56 7.74 13.45
CA LEU A 224 -0.77 6.33 13.77
C LEU A 224 -0.51 5.45 12.56
N VAL A 225 0.43 4.51 12.66
CA VAL A 225 0.86 3.61 11.58
C VAL A 225 0.50 2.17 11.95
N HIS A 226 -0.60 1.68 11.44
CA HIS A 226 -1.10 0.32 11.69
C HIS A 226 -1.19 -0.52 10.40
N LEU A 227 -1.02 0.10 9.24
CA LEU A 227 -0.95 -0.61 7.96
C LEU A 227 0.44 -1.23 7.78
N PRO A 228 0.57 -2.30 6.98
CA PRO A 228 1.84 -3.01 6.83
C PRO A 228 2.95 -2.14 6.21
N LEU A 229 4.12 -2.11 6.85
CA LEU A 229 5.29 -1.33 6.43
C LEU A 229 5.89 -1.79 5.08
N PHE A 230 5.56 -2.99 4.61
CA PHE A 230 5.96 -3.44 3.28
C PHE A 230 5.10 -2.86 2.14
N HIS A 231 4.11 -2.02 2.47
CA HIS A 231 3.30 -1.29 1.50
C HIS A 231 3.62 0.21 1.48
N THR A 232 3.45 0.79 0.30
CA THR A 232 3.65 2.22 0.03
C THR A 232 2.89 3.12 1.00
N ASN A 233 1.65 2.75 1.37
CA ASN A 233 0.85 3.55 2.28
C ASN A 233 1.55 3.75 3.63
N ALA A 234 1.94 2.69 4.33
CA ALA A 234 2.62 2.82 5.61
C ALA A 234 4.04 3.38 5.47
N GLN A 235 4.78 2.95 4.42
CA GLN A 235 6.16 3.36 4.23
C GLN A 235 6.28 4.80 3.73
N ALA A 236 5.60 5.17 2.63
CA ALA A 236 5.77 6.47 1.99
C ALA A 236 4.77 7.51 2.47
N TYR A 237 3.46 7.16 2.60
CA TYR A 237 2.44 8.12 3.02
C TYR A 237 2.52 8.41 4.53
N SER A 238 3.04 7.48 5.33
CA SER A 238 3.09 7.65 6.78
C SER A 238 4.52 7.89 7.29
N VAL A 239 5.39 6.87 7.31
CA VAL A 239 6.71 6.97 7.99
C VAL A 239 7.66 7.96 7.32
N LEU A 240 7.79 7.90 5.98
CA LEU A 240 8.66 8.83 5.25
C LEU A 240 8.11 10.26 5.27
N ALA A 241 6.79 10.44 5.23
CA ALA A 241 6.16 11.76 5.39
C ALA A 241 6.43 12.35 6.79
N CYS A 242 6.31 11.55 7.86
CA CYS A 242 6.72 11.95 9.21
C CYS A 242 8.20 12.33 9.28
N LEU A 243 9.09 11.53 8.66
CA LEU A 243 10.52 11.84 8.60
C LEU A 243 10.77 13.19 7.91
N TRP A 244 10.05 13.50 6.84
CA TRP A 244 10.25 14.76 6.10
C TRP A 244 10.02 16.00 6.95
N VAL A 245 8.90 16.02 7.69
CA VAL A 245 8.54 17.18 8.53
C VAL A 245 9.14 17.12 9.94
N GLY A 246 9.65 15.98 10.38
CA GLY A 246 10.16 15.77 11.74
C GLY A 246 9.06 15.45 12.75
N ALA A 247 7.99 14.78 12.34
CA ALA A 247 6.86 14.35 13.16
C ALA A 247 7.13 13.00 13.86
N THR A 248 6.15 12.54 14.65
CA THR A 248 6.17 11.23 15.31
C THR A 248 5.32 10.22 14.55
N ALA A 249 5.82 9.02 14.33
CA ALA A 249 5.06 7.86 13.88
C ALA A 249 4.85 6.87 15.03
N VAL A 250 3.60 6.62 15.40
CA VAL A 250 3.20 5.59 16.38
C VAL A 250 2.92 4.30 15.62
N VAL A 251 3.77 3.32 15.76
CA VAL A 251 3.76 2.08 14.96
C VAL A 251 3.16 0.93 15.75
N LEU A 252 2.16 0.27 15.18
CA LEU A 252 1.54 -0.94 15.70
C LEU A 252 1.96 -2.14 14.87
N PRO A 253 1.98 -3.36 15.45
CA PRO A 253 2.25 -4.59 14.71
C PRO A 253 1.32 -4.79 13.51
N ARG A 254 0.06 -4.45 13.69
CA ARG A 254 -1.03 -4.49 12.69
C ARG A 254 -2.23 -3.71 13.20
N PHE A 255 -3.24 -3.55 12.37
CA PHE A 255 -4.52 -2.99 12.81
C PHE A 255 -5.17 -3.85 13.90
N SER A 256 -5.75 -3.17 14.90
CA SER A 256 -6.58 -3.76 15.94
C SER A 256 -7.68 -2.78 16.33
N ALA A 257 -8.94 -3.13 16.06
CA ALA A 257 -10.07 -2.26 16.34
C ALA A 257 -10.18 -1.91 17.84
N SER A 258 -9.99 -2.89 18.72
CA SER A 258 -10.06 -2.69 20.17
C SER A 258 -8.92 -1.85 20.75
N ARG A 259 -7.76 -1.80 20.08
CA ARG A 259 -6.58 -1.01 20.53
C ARG A 259 -6.48 0.36 19.89
N PHE A 260 -7.22 0.60 18.80
CA PHE A 260 -7.15 1.83 18.01
C PHE A 260 -7.35 3.08 18.88
N TRP A 261 -8.49 3.21 19.53
CA TRP A 261 -8.82 4.38 20.33
C TRP A 261 -7.93 4.53 21.58
N PRO A 262 -7.70 3.47 22.40
CA PRO A 262 -6.81 3.57 23.53
C PRO A 262 -5.40 4.10 23.17
N ILE A 263 -4.79 3.56 22.11
CA ILE A 263 -3.45 3.99 21.66
C ILE A 263 -3.51 5.41 21.07
N SER A 264 -4.53 5.70 20.24
CA SER A 264 -4.71 7.02 19.65
C SER A 264 -4.82 8.12 20.71
N LEU A 265 -5.54 7.87 21.81
CA LEU A 265 -5.69 8.81 22.91
C LEU A 265 -4.39 8.94 23.72
N ALA A 266 -3.74 7.82 24.06
CA ALA A 266 -2.50 7.81 24.83
C ALA A 266 -1.39 8.62 24.15
N HIS A 267 -1.27 8.48 22.82
CA HIS A 267 -0.27 9.21 22.03
C HIS A 267 -0.77 10.54 21.46
N ARG A 268 -2.04 10.90 21.69
CA ARG A 268 -2.66 12.10 21.11
C ARG A 268 -2.52 12.15 19.60
N CYS A 269 -2.78 11.01 18.92
CA CYS A 269 -2.63 10.89 17.48
C CYS A 269 -3.50 11.92 16.73
N THR A 270 -2.89 12.60 15.76
CA THR A 270 -3.52 13.67 14.98
C THR A 270 -3.83 13.26 13.55
N TRP A 271 -3.21 12.21 13.07
CA TRP A 271 -3.28 11.71 11.71
C TRP A 271 -3.28 10.19 11.64
N VAL A 272 -3.99 9.62 10.70
CA VAL A 272 -3.95 8.17 10.38
C VAL A 272 -4.38 7.93 8.94
N SER A 273 -3.75 6.97 8.29
CA SER A 273 -4.21 6.43 7.01
C SER A 273 -5.10 5.23 7.23
N MET A 274 -6.30 5.27 6.67
CA MET A 274 -7.36 4.26 6.83
C MET A 274 -7.68 3.57 5.52
N ILE A 275 -7.98 2.30 5.59
CA ILE A 275 -8.59 1.54 4.50
C ILE A 275 -10.03 1.17 4.87
N PRO A 276 -10.91 0.87 3.90
CA PRO A 276 -12.32 0.59 4.18
C PRO A 276 -12.55 -0.47 5.25
N PHE A 277 -11.74 -1.53 5.26
CA PHE A 277 -11.78 -2.58 6.29
C PHE A 277 -11.59 -2.01 7.71
N CYS A 278 -10.60 -1.13 7.92
CA CYS A 278 -10.33 -0.56 9.24
C CYS A 278 -11.48 0.34 9.71
N ILE A 279 -12.01 1.18 8.83
CA ILE A 279 -13.17 2.04 9.12
C ILE A 279 -14.37 1.19 9.52
N LYS A 280 -14.69 0.15 8.74
CA LYS A 280 -15.80 -0.76 9.02
C LYS A 280 -15.63 -1.49 10.35
N ALA A 281 -14.44 -1.97 10.65
CA ALA A 281 -14.16 -2.64 11.92
C ALA A 281 -14.29 -1.69 13.13
N LEU A 282 -13.96 -0.40 12.97
CA LEU A 282 -14.12 0.61 14.02
C LEU A 282 -15.59 0.97 14.29
N MET A 283 -16.52 0.77 13.35
CA MET A 283 -17.95 0.97 13.60
C MET A 283 -18.52 0.10 14.72
N THR A 284 -17.82 -0.98 15.08
CA THR A 284 -18.20 -1.86 16.20
C THR A 284 -17.61 -1.42 17.54
N GLN A 285 -16.77 -0.39 17.56
CA GLN A 285 -16.10 0.09 18.76
C GLN A 285 -16.74 1.39 19.25
N PRO A 286 -16.82 1.61 20.58
CA PRO A 286 -17.27 2.88 21.10
C PRO A 286 -16.30 4.00 20.70
N VAL A 287 -16.86 5.07 20.14
CA VAL A 287 -16.09 6.27 19.80
C VAL A 287 -15.90 7.10 21.08
N PRO A 288 -14.67 7.52 21.42
CA PRO A 288 -14.43 8.37 22.58
C PRO A 288 -15.09 9.74 22.39
N PRO A 289 -15.56 10.40 23.48
CA PRO A 289 -16.24 11.68 23.41
C PRO A 289 -15.35 12.83 22.88
N ALA A 290 -14.02 12.63 22.91
CA ALA A 290 -13.04 13.55 22.36
C ALA A 290 -11.79 12.77 21.93
N HIS A 291 -11.15 13.22 20.85
CA HIS A 291 -9.89 12.71 20.35
C HIS A 291 -9.08 13.86 19.70
N HIS A 292 -7.87 13.55 19.22
CA HIS A 292 -6.95 14.57 18.68
C HIS A 292 -6.81 14.53 17.16
N TYR A 293 -7.50 13.62 16.47
CA TYR A 293 -7.42 13.52 15.01
C TYR A 293 -7.89 14.80 14.34
N ARG A 294 -7.05 15.33 13.45
CA ARG A 294 -7.38 16.44 12.55
C ARG A 294 -8.04 15.90 11.28
N LEU A 295 -7.51 14.79 10.79
CA LEU A 295 -7.90 14.15 9.54
C LEU A 295 -7.62 12.66 9.58
N TRP A 296 -8.38 11.94 8.78
CA TRP A 296 -8.10 10.59 8.35
C TRP A 296 -7.89 10.55 6.83
N GLY A 297 -6.75 10.01 6.37
CA GLY A 297 -6.57 9.66 4.97
C GLY A 297 -7.35 8.39 4.63
N ALA A 298 -8.08 8.39 3.53
CA ALA A 298 -8.95 7.28 3.15
C ALA A 298 -9.00 7.09 1.62
N ALA A 299 -9.65 6.02 1.20
CA ALA A 299 -9.88 5.74 -0.22
C ALA A 299 -10.85 6.74 -0.90
N ALA A 300 -11.54 7.57 -0.13
CA ALA A 300 -12.41 8.64 -0.62
C ALA A 300 -12.62 9.68 0.48
N CYS A 301 -13.03 10.89 0.12
CA CYS A 301 -13.35 11.97 1.05
C CYS A 301 -14.83 12.02 1.39
N ALA A 302 -15.15 12.74 2.47
CA ALA A 302 -16.50 12.97 2.96
C ALA A 302 -17.31 11.66 3.05
N LEU A 303 -16.73 10.68 3.74
CA LEU A 303 -17.37 9.39 3.94
C LEU A 303 -18.61 9.54 4.83
N PRO A 304 -19.65 8.71 4.64
CA PRO A 304 -20.83 8.71 5.52
C PRO A 304 -20.48 8.48 7.00
N THR A 305 -19.31 7.89 7.28
CA THR A 305 -18.82 7.61 8.62
C THR A 305 -18.12 8.79 9.31
N ASP A 306 -17.84 9.89 8.61
CA ASP A 306 -17.13 11.05 9.16
C ASP A 306 -17.87 11.65 10.37
N ALA A 307 -19.19 11.80 10.26
CA ALA A 307 -20.02 12.31 11.36
C ALA A 307 -20.03 11.37 12.58
N HIS A 308 -19.98 10.04 12.36
CA HIS A 308 -19.94 9.05 13.44
C HIS A 308 -18.64 9.14 14.24
N PHE A 309 -17.51 9.28 13.56
CA PHE A 309 -16.20 9.37 14.20
C PHE A 309 -15.82 10.79 14.62
N GLY A 310 -16.53 11.82 14.19
CA GLY A 310 -16.21 13.21 14.47
C GLY A 310 -14.90 13.68 13.81
N VAL A 311 -14.53 13.10 12.66
CA VAL A 311 -13.32 13.43 11.90
C VAL A 311 -13.60 13.44 10.41
N GLN A 312 -12.99 14.39 9.69
CA GLN A 312 -13.10 14.45 8.23
C GLN A 312 -12.14 13.45 7.58
N THR A 313 -12.62 12.83 6.51
CA THR A 313 -11.76 12.00 5.66
C THR A 313 -11.25 12.80 4.46
N MET A 314 -9.98 12.61 4.15
CA MET A 314 -9.31 13.08 2.95
C MET A 314 -9.15 11.90 2.00
N GLY A 315 -9.74 12.02 0.80
CA GLY A 315 -9.65 11.00 -0.24
C GLY A 315 -8.38 11.14 -1.05
N TRP A 316 -7.83 10.02 -1.47
CA TRP A 316 -6.69 9.98 -2.38
C TRP A 316 -6.65 8.73 -3.24
N TRP A 317 -5.89 8.85 -4.31
CA TRP A 317 -5.48 7.74 -5.15
C TRP A 317 -3.98 7.80 -5.37
N GLY A 318 -3.34 6.66 -5.24
CA GLY A 318 -1.93 6.43 -5.54
C GLY A 318 -1.64 4.94 -5.54
N MET A 319 -0.47 4.58 -6.02
CA MET A 319 -0.01 3.19 -6.10
C MET A 319 1.50 3.11 -5.87
N THR A 320 2.03 1.92 -5.77
CA THR A 320 3.47 1.71 -5.51
C THR A 320 4.33 2.37 -6.58
N GLU A 321 3.86 2.40 -7.81
CA GLU A 321 4.54 2.97 -8.96
C GLU A 321 4.51 4.50 -9.00
N THR A 322 3.53 5.15 -8.34
CA THR A 322 3.46 6.62 -8.21
C THR A 322 4.07 7.15 -6.93
N ILE A 323 4.36 6.31 -5.95
CA ILE A 323 5.02 6.63 -4.67
C ILE A 323 4.22 7.60 -3.78
N SER A 324 3.47 8.50 -4.38
CA SER A 324 2.63 9.49 -3.69
C SER A 324 1.23 9.55 -4.29
N HIS A 325 0.39 10.39 -3.72
CA HIS A 325 -0.96 10.61 -4.18
C HIS A 325 -0.95 11.35 -5.54
N GLY A 326 -1.34 10.67 -6.61
CA GLY A 326 -1.50 11.30 -7.94
C GLY A 326 -2.82 12.06 -8.07
N ILE A 327 -3.81 11.68 -7.27
CA ILE A 327 -5.10 12.37 -7.12
C ILE A 327 -5.36 12.50 -5.63
N VAL A 328 -5.78 13.67 -5.17
CA VAL A 328 -6.00 13.95 -3.75
C VAL A 328 -7.10 14.99 -3.56
N SER A 329 -7.93 14.82 -2.53
CA SER A 329 -8.87 15.85 -2.10
C SER A 329 -8.17 16.90 -1.24
N SER A 330 -8.77 18.05 -1.10
CA SER A 330 -8.27 19.14 -0.27
C SER A 330 -9.31 19.52 0.77
N ILE A 331 -8.86 19.85 1.97
CA ILE A 331 -9.73 20.39 3.01
C ILE A 331 -10.14 21.82 2.67
N ALA A 332 -9.22 22.58 2.07
CA ALA A 332 -9.46 23.97 1.70
C ALA A 332 -10.43 24.12 0.51
N TRP A 333 -10.56 23.08 -0.29
CA TRP A 333 -11.46 23.06 -1.45
C TRP A 333 -12.28 21.77 -1.44
N PRO A 334 -13.50 21.80 -0.92
CA PRO A 334 -14.34 20.62 -0.78
C PRO A 334 -14.55 19.90 -2.12
N SER A 335 -14.47 18.59 -2.09
CA SER A 335 -14.81 17.72 -3.19
C SER A 335 -16.13 16.99 -2.88
N PRO A 336 -16.89 16.56 -3.90
CA PRO A 336 -18.09 15.76 -3.69
C PRO A 336 -17.81 14.51 -2.84
N ALA A 337 -18.78 14.10 -2.05
CA ALA A 337 -18.68 12.90 -1.24
C ALA A 337 -18.31 11.68 -2.08
N LEU A 338 -17.49 10.81 -1.52
CA LEU A 338 -16.99 9.59 -2.16
C LEU A 338 -16.08 9.84 -3.36
N SER A 339 -15.61 11.07 -3.60
CA SER A 339 -14.54 11.32 -4.57
C SER A 339 -13.16 11.06 -3.97
N ILE A 340 -12.19 10.79 -4.83
CA ILE A 340 -10.77 10.70 -4.48
C ILE A 340 -10.05 12.06 -4.59
N GLY A 341 -10.77 13.10 -5.01
CA GLY A 341 -10.25 14.46 -5.15
C GLY A 341 -9.99 14.86 -6.60
N ARG A 342 -8.95 15.66 -6.80
CA ARG A 342 -8.52 16.21 -8.10
C ARG A 342 -7.09 15.81 -8.42
N PRO A 343 -6.65 15.93 -9.68
CA PRO A 343 -5.24 15.75 -10.04
C PRO A 343 -4.32 16.55 -9.13
N ALA A 344 -3.32 15.89 -8.55
CA ALA A 344 -2.24 16.55 -7.84
C ALA A 344 -1.33 17.30 -8.84
N PRO A 345 -0.95 18.56 -8.57
CA PRO A 345 -0.19 19.38 -9.53
C PRO A 345 1.19 18.81 -9.86
N GLU A 346 1.69 17.85 -9.08
CA GLU A 346 2.96 17.16 -9.27
C GLU A 346 2.93 16.12 -10.40
N TYR A 347 1.73 15.80 -10.90
CA TYR A 347 1.50 14.78 -11.93
C TYR A 347 0.66 15.30 -13.09
N GLY A 348 0.97 14.85 -14.29
CA GLY A 348 -0.01 14.89 -15.37
C GLY A 348 -1.01 13.75 -15.18
N ILE A 349 -2.30 14.05 -15.23
CA ILE A 349 -3.38 13.07 -15.17
C ILE A 349 -4.18 13.15 -16.46
N ALA A 350 -4.42 12.01 -17.09
CA ALA A 350 -5.32 11.89 -18.24
C ALA A 350 -6.35 10.80 -17.98
N ILE A 351 -7.58 11.04 -18.41
CA ILE A 351 -8.66 10.06 -18.39
C ILE A 351 -9.11 9.88 -19.84
N VAL A 352 -8.93 8.69 -20.37
CA VAL A 352 -9.12 8.38 -21.79
C VAL A 352 -10.02 7.16 -21.98
N ASP A 353 -10.60 7.05 -23.16
CA ASP A 353 -11.42 5.89 -23.53
C ASP A 353 -10.58 4.64 -23.84
N ASP A 354 -9.39 4.82 -24.42
CA ASP A 354 -8.46 3.76 -24.80
C ASP A 354 -7.02 4.13 -24.42
N ASP A 355 -6.37 3.30 -23.61
CA ASP A 355 -4.98 3.46 -23.19
C ASP A 355 -3.97 2.70 -24.08
N ALA A 356 -4.43 2.02 -25.10
CA ALA A 356 -3.58 1.34 -26.07
C ALA A 356 -2.93 2.31 -27.07
N VAL A 357 -3.55 3.48 -27.28
CA VAL A 357 -3.04 4.53 -28.17
C VAL A 357 -2.32 5.63 -27.39
N PRO A 358 -1.46 6.45 -28.06
CA PRO A 358 -0.91 7.65 -27.42
C PRO A 358 -2.00 8.59 -26.89
N VAL A 359 -1.81 9.20 -25.74
CA VAL A 359 -2.81 10.10 -25.12
C VAL A 359 -3.22 11.25 -26.05
N ALA A 360 -2.28 11.75 -26.85
CA ALA A 360 -2.58 12.79 -27.86
C ALA A 360 -3.55 12.34 -28.96
N GLN A 361 -3.78 11.03 -29.13
CA GLN A 361 -4.69 10.44 -30.13
C GLN A 361 -5.93 9.83 -29.49
N ALA A 362 -5.91 9.57 -28.19
CA ALA A 362 -7.04 9.05 -27.44
C ALA A 362 -8.12 10.13 -27.27
N ARG A 363 -9.37 9.69 -27.15
CA ARG A 363 -10.46 10.61 -26.83
C ARG A 363 -10.47 10.87 -25.31
N ALA A 364 -10.37 12.14 -24.94
CA ALA A 364 -10.56 12.55 -23.56
C ALA A 364 -11.99 12.25 -23.09
N ILE A 365 -12.13 11.91 -21.82
CA ILE A 365 -13.43 11.67 -21.20
C ILE A 365 -14.01 13.02 -20.77
N GLU A 366 -15.24 13.29 -21.20
CA GLU A 366 -16.01 14.44 -20.78
C GLU A 366 -16.52 14.29 -19.33
N PRO A 367 -16.77 15.40 -18.61
CA PRO A 367 -17.39 15.36 -17.30
C PRO A 367 -18.70 14.55 -17.29
N GLY A 368 -18.82 13.66 -16.32
CA GLY A 368 -19.92 12.68 -16.21
C GLY A 368 -19.59 11.32 -16.84
N GLY A 369 -18.47 11.20 -17.54
CA GLY A 369 -18.01 9.95 -18.16
C GLY A 369 -16.99 9.19 -17.34
N SER A 370 -16.68 7.96 -17.78
CA SER A 370 -15.70 7.06 -17.18
C SER A 370 -14.62 6.66 -18.16
N GLY A 371 -13.37 6.58 -17.72
CA GLY A 371 -12.24 6.21 -18.59
C GLY A 371 -11.07 5.58 -17.86
N GLN A 372 -10.08 5.18 -18.64
CA GLN A 372 -8.80 4.67 -18.17
C GLN A 372 -7.97 5.80 -17.58
N LEU A 373 -7.43 5.60 -16.38
CA LEU A 373 -6.57 6.55 -15.72
C LEU A 373 -5.12 6.38 -16.18
N LEU A 374 -4.54 7.44 -16.69
CA LEU A 374 -3.12 7.51 -17.05
C LEU A 374 -2.42 8.58 -16.25
N VAL A 375 -1.16 8.32 -15.89
CA VAL A 375 -0.33 9.23 -15.10
C VAL A 375 0.95 9.59 -15.82
N ARG A 376 1.30 10.86 -15.86
CA ARG A 376 2.58 11.33 -16.36
C ARG A 376 3.43 11.87 -15.23
N GLY A 377 4.68 11.42 -15.16
CA GLY A 377 5.66 11.83 -14.19
C GLY A 377 7.08 11.54 -14.68
N VAL A 378 8.04 11.66 -13.80
CA VAL A 378 9.47 11.43 -14.09
C VAL A 378 9.90 10.12 -13.43
N ARG A 379 10.35 9.15 -14.23
CA ARG A 379 10.86 7.86 -13.73
C ARG A 379 12.08 8.07 -12.84
N GLY A 380 12.11 7.34 -11.72
CA GLY A 380 13.16 7.48 -10.71
C GLY A 380 13.00 8.72 -9.81
N LEU A 381 11.94 9.52 -10.00
CA LEU A 381 11.59 10.67 -9.16
C LEU A 381 10.13 10.57 -8.69
N SER A 382 9.17 10.95 -9.52
CA SER A 382 7.73 10.91 -9.20
C SER A 382 7.05 9.63 -9.66
N LEU A 383 7.67 8.87 -10.55
CA LEU A 383 7.30 7.50 -10.91
C LEU A 383 8.45 6.56 -10.54
N PHE A 384 8.11 5.31 -10.27
CA PHE A 384 9.06 4.25 -9.96
C PHE A 384 10.19 4.17 -11.00
N GLN A 385 11.32 3.59 -10.62
CA GLN A 385 12.45 3.47 -11.51
C GLN A 385 12.19 2.44 -12.61
N GLU A 386 11.81 1.23 -12.22
CA GLU A 386 11.47 0.12 -13.10
C GLU A 386 10.83 -1.04 -12.32
N TYR A 387 10.30 -2.01 -13.03
CA TYR A 387 10.07 -3.33 -12.48
C TYR A 387 11.38 -4.12 -12.53
N LEU A 388 11.96 -4.40 -11.38
CA LEU A 388 13.25 -5.07 -11.25
C LEU A 388 13.27 -6.37 -12.04
N GLY A 389 14.30 -6.53 -12.89
CA GLY A 389 14.47 -7.74 -13.70
C GLY A 389 13.45 -7.94 -14.81
N ASN A 390 12.56 -6.96 -15.06
CA ASN A 390 11.51 -7.08 -16.07
C ASN A 390 11.37 -5.82 -16.93
N ALA A 391 12.32 -5.65 -17.84
CA ALA A 391 12.34 -4.50 -18.76
C ALA A 391 11.12 -4.45 -19.69
N ALA A 392 10.63 -5.62 -20.14
CA ALA A 392 9.43 -5.70 -20.97
C ALA A 392 8.19 -5.18 -20.23
N ALA A 393 7.91 -5.68 -19.01
CA ALA A 393 6.80 -5.19 -18.21
C ALA A 393 6.94 -3.70 -17.87
N THR A 394 8.17 -3.19 -17.68
CA THR A 394 8.42 -1.77 -17.49
C THR A 394 8.03 -0.98 -18.73
N GLN A 395 8.46 -1.43 -19.91
CA GLN A 395 8.14 -0.77 -21.17
C GLN A 395 6.62 -0.82 -21.47
N ASP A 396 6.00 -1.96 -21.29
CA ASP A 396 4.57 -2.18 -21.54
C ASP A 396 3.66 -1.37 -20.60
N SER A 397 4.19 -0.95 -19.46
CA SER A 397 3.43 -0.11 -18.53
C SER A 397 3.35 1.36 -18.94
N PHE A 398 3.99 1.75 -20.04
CA PHE A 398 3.93 3.11 -20.57
C PHE A 398 3.37 3.15 -21.99
N THR A 399 2.63 4.22 -22.31
CA THR A 399 2.24 4.54 -23.67
C THR A 399 3.45 4.99 -24.49
N ALA A 400 3.33 5.03 -25.81
CA ALA A 400 4.42 5.48 -26.69
C ALA A 400 4.85 6.93 -26.41
N ASP A 401 3.94 7.79 -25.98
CA ASP A 401 4.18 9.19 -25.59
C ASP A 401 4.48 9.38 -24.10
N GLY A 402 4.71 8.28 -23.35
CA GLY A 402 5.34 8.29 -22.04
C GLY A 402 4.39 8.41 -20.85
N TRP A 403 3.10 8.14 -21.00
CA TRP A 403 2.16 8.05 -19.90
C TRP A 403 2.17 6.65 -19.27
N PHE A 404 2.14 6.60 -17.96
CA PHE A 404 2.05 5.35 -17.21
C PHE A 404 0.60 4.84 -17.19
N ARG A 405 0.40 3.59 -17.62
CA ARG A 405 -0.87 2.87 -17.57
C ARG A 405 -1.11 2.34 -16.17
N THR A 406 -2.06 2.92 -15.45
CA THR A 406 -2.35 2.51 -14.07
C THR A 406 -3.11 1.19 -13.98
N GLY A 407 -3.87 0.86 -15.03
CA GLY A 407 -4.82 -0.23 -15.05
C GLY A 407 -6.05 0.03 -14.18
N ASP A 408 -6.25 1.27 -13.74
CA ASP A 408 -7.43 1.71 -12.99
C ASP A 408 -8.36 2.52 -13.91
N ARG A 409 -9.65 2.36 -13.69
CA ARG A 409 -10.71 3.11 -14.35
C ARG A 409 -11.34 4.08 -13.34
N VAL A 410 -11.63 5.30 -13.79
CA VAL A 410 -12.16 6.37 -12.93
C VAL A 410 -13.32 7.09 -13.60
N ASP A 411 -14.18 7.71 -12.80
CA ASP A 411 -15.24 8.59 -13.24
C ASP A 411 -14.80 10.04 -13.08
N LEU A 412 -14.91 10.84 -14.15
CA LEU A 412 -14.73 12.28 -14.10
C LEU A 412 -16.06 12.93 -13.74
N LEU A 413 -16.14 13.57 -12.58
CA LEU A 413 -17.36 14.21 -12.10
C LEU A 413 -17.57 15.58 -12.76
N ALA A 414 -18.81 16.09 -12.72
CA ALA A 414 -19.19 17.35 -13.37
C ALA A 414 -18.39 18.57 -12.89
N ASP A 415 -17.90 18.55 -11.65
CA ASP A 415 -17.09 19.61 -11.04
C ASP A 415 -15.57 19.45 -11.29
N GLY A 416 -15.16 18.45 -12.08
CA GLY A 416 -13.77 18.12 -12.39
C GLY A 416 -13.05 17.30 -11.31
N SER A 417 -13.74 16.92 -10.24
CA SER A 417 -13.19 15.91 -9.31
C SER A 417 -13.32 14.50 -9.87
N ILE A 418 -12.61 13.56 -9.27
CA ILE A 418 -12.50 12.20 -9.77
C ILE A 418 -13.04 11.24 -8.70
N ARG A 419 -13.75 10.22 -9.14
CA ARG A 419 -14.16 9.08 -8.31
C ARG A 419 -13.48 7.81 -8.81
N PHE A 420 -13.01 6.98 -7.90
CA PHE A 420 -12.49 5.67 -8.27
C PHE A 420 -13.64 4.79 -8.77
N GLY A 421 -13.49 4.26 -9.97
CA GLY A 421 -14.44 3.33 -10.58
C GLY A 421 -14.10 1.90 -10.22
N ASP A 422 -13.21 1.29 -11.00
CA ASP A 422 -12.75 -0.09 -10.76
C ASP A 422 -11.38 -0.31 -11.40
N ARG A 423 -10.82 -1.48 -11.18
CA ARG A 423 -9.70 -1.93 -12.00
C ARG A 423 -10.19 -2.42 -13.35
N THR A 424 -9.49 -2.08 -14.40
CA THR A 424 -9.83 -2.52 -15.78
C THR A 424 -10.03 -4.04 -15.87
N LYS A 425 -9.25 -4.81 -15.12
CA LYS A 425 -9.34 -6.27 -15.04
C LYS A 425 -10.52 -6.82 -14.21
N ASP A 426 -11.14 -5.98 -13.37
CA ASP A 426 -12.33 -6.34 -12.59
C ASP A 426 -13.62 -5.89 -13.31
N MET A 427 -13.48 -5.27 -14.49
CA MET A 427 -14.58 -5.04 -15.42
C MET A 427 -15.01 -6.36 -16.05
N LEU A 428 -16.30 -6.61 -16.04
CA LEU A 428 -16.92 -7.76 -16.68
C LEU A 428 -17.35 -7.36 -18.11
N LYS A 429 -17.25 -8.31 -19.04
CA LYS A 429 -17.79 -8.16 -20.40
C LYS A 429 -19.08 -8.97 -20.53
N VAL A 430 -20.21 -8.33 -20.39
CA VAL A 430 -21.53 -9.01 -20.39
C VAL A 430 -22.29 -8.66 -21.68
N GLY A 431 -22.37 -9.61 -22.58
CA GLY A 431 -23.10 -9.42 -23.85
C GLY A 431 -22.57 -8.23 -24.70
N GLY A 432 -21.27 -7.98 -24.64
CA GLY A 432 -20.61 -6.86 -25.34
C GLY A 432 -20.54 -5.56 -24.54
N GLU A 433 -21.21 -5.49 -23.37
CA GLU A 433 -21.19 -4.32 -22.50
C GLU A 433 -20.14 -4.44 -21.40
N ASN A 434 -19.45 -3.35 -21.07
CA ASN A 434 -18.53 -3.29 -19.95
C ASN A 434 -19.29 -2.99 -18.64
N VAL A 435 -19.15 -3.86 -17.67
CA VAL A 435 -19.85 -3.77 -16.37
C VAL A 435 -18.81 -3.68 -15.24
N ALA A 436 -18.88 -2.63 -14.45
CA ALA A 436 -18.03 -2.47 -13.29
C ALA A 436 -18.52 -3.37 -12.14
N ALA A 437 -17.66 -4.26 -11.63
CA ALA A 437 -17.97 -5.09 -10.48
C ALA A 437 -18.36 -4.23 -9.26
N SER A 438 -17.68 -3.11 -9.05
CA SER A 438 -17.91 -2.17 -7.95
C SER A 438 -19.32 -1.52 -7.99
N GLU A 439 -19.90 -1.31 -9.16
CA GLU A 439 -21.28 -0.82 -9.28
C GLU A 439 -22.28 -1.80 -8.68
N ILE A 440 -22.11 -3.08 -9.00
CA ILE A 440 -22.95 -4.16 -8.49
C ILE A 440 -22.71 -4.33 -6.98
N GLU A 441 -21.45 -4.34 -6.55
CA GLU A 441 -21.06 -4.47 -5.15
C GLU A 441 -21.65 -3.37 -4.28
N ARG A 442 -21.68 -2.12 -4.78
CA ARG A 442 -22.29 -1.01 -4.05
C ARG A 442 -23.76 -1.21 -3.78
N VAL A 443 -24.52 -1.72 -4.73
CA VAL A 443 -25.95 -2.02 -4.56
C VAL A 443 -26.15 -3.13 -3.52
N ILE A 444 -25.34 -4.18 -3.60
CA ILE A 444 -25.43 -5.33 -2.71
C ILE A 444 -25.00 -4.99 -1.28
N ALA A 445 -23.95 -4.20 -1.13
CA ALA A 445 -23.45 -3.76 0.18
C ALA A 445 -24.48 -2.93 0.98
N ALA A 446 -25.44 -2.30 0.31
CA ALA A 446 -26.53 -1.57 0.94
C ALA A 446 -27.69 -2.45 1.44
N VAL A 447 -27.69 -3.74 1.12
CA VAL A 447 -28.75 -4.68 1.53
C VAL A 447 -28.57 -5.05 3.01
N PRO A 448 -29.59 -4.88 3.88
CA PRO A 448 -29.51 -5.30 5.26
C PRO A 448 -29.20 -6.81 5.38
N GLY A 449 -28.24 -7.15 6.23
CA GLY A 449 -27.76 -8.53 6.38
C GLY A 449 -26.50 -8.88 5.57
N VAL A 450 -26.07 -8.02 4.65
CA VAL A 450 -24.77 -8.16 3.96
C VAL A 450 -23.65 -7.57 4.83
N HIS A 451 -22.69 -8.39 5.18
CA HIS A 451 -21.46 -7.92 5.83
C HIS A 451 -20.47 -7.40 4.82
N GLU A 452 -20.15 -8.18 3.79
CA GLU A 452 -19.32 -7.85 2.65
C GLU A 452 -19.76 -8.61 1.41
N CYS A 453 -19.35 -8.14 0.24
CA CYS A 453 -19.56 -8.86 -1.01
C CYS A 453 -18.40 -8.65 -1.99
N ALA A 454 -18.27 -9.58 -2.92
CA ALA A 454 -17.37 -9.47 -4.06
C ALA A 454 -18.08 -9.97 -5.32
N VAL A 455 -17.95 -9.19 -6.39
CA VAL A 455 -18.44 -9.55 -7.72
C VAL A 455 -17.27 -9.90 -8.61
N VAL A 456 -17.34 -11.04 -9.27
CA VAL A 456 -16.35 -11.49 -10.24
C VAL A 456 -17.01 -12.03 -11.49
N ALA A 457 -16.30 -11.96 -12.60
CA ALA A 457 -16.75 -12.52 -13.86
C ALA A 457 -16.68 -14.04 -13.85
N ARG A 458 -17.70 -14.70 -14.38
CA ARG A 458 -17.68 -16.11 -14.77
C ARG A 458 -17.94 -16.22 -16.27
N LYS A 459 -17.18 -17.04 -16.97
CA LYS A 459 -17.38 -17.28 -18.40
C LYS A 459 -18.77 -17.85 -18.68
N HIS A 460 -19.42 -17.35 -19.74
CA HIS A 460 -20.74 -17.74 -20.19
C HIS A 460 -20.72 -17.95 -21.69
N ARG A 461 -21.34 -19.05 -22.18
CA ARG A 461 -21.25 -19.46 -23.58
C ARG A 461 -21.81 -18.44 -24.56
N MET A 462 -22.86 -17.71 -24.17
CA MET A 462 -23.54 -16.75 -25.06
C MET A 462 -23.24 -15.28 -24.74
N LEU A 463 -22.93 -14.96 -23.48
CA LEU A 463 -22.80 -13.57 -23.02
C LEU A 463 -21.34 -13.19 -22.77
N ASP A 464 -20.39 -14.03 -23.17
CA ASP A 464 -18.97 -13.90 -22.87
C ASP A 464 -18.68 -14.05 -21.37
N GLU A 465 -19.18 -13.14 -20.53
CA GLU A 465 -19.09 -13.20 -19.08
C GLU A 465 -20.43 -12.85 -18.43
N VAL A 466 -20.63 -13.32 -17.18
CA VAL A 466 -21.75 -12.94 -16.33
C VAL A 466 -21.28 -12.64 -14.92
N PRO A 467 -21.94 -11.71 -14.21
CA PRO A 467 -21.61 -11.43 -12.82
C PRO A 467 -22.00 -12.58 -11.89
N VAL A 468 -21.05 -13.04 -11.08
CA VAL A 468 -21.27 -13.93 -9.94
C VAL A 468 -20.87 -13.16 -8.67
N VAL A 469 -21.76 -13.18 -7.68
CA VAL A 469 -21.54 -12.48 -6.44
C VAL A 469 -21.31 -13.45 -5.28
N PHE A 470 -20.29 -13.17 -4.49
CA PHE A 470 -20.03 -13.84 -3.21
C PHE A 470 -20.41 -12.88 -2.09
N VAL A 471 -21.30 -13.30 -1.21
CA VAL A 471 -21.83 -12.51 -0.11
C VAL A 471 -21.42 -13.14 1.22
N LEU A 472 -20.73 -12.38 2.06
CA LEU A 472 -20.48 -12.71 3.45
C LEU A 472 -21.64 -12.12 4.28
N PRO A 473 -22.51 -12.93 4.89
CA PRO A 473 -23.63 -12.42 5.67
C PRO A 473 -23.18 -11.91 7.05
N THR A 474 -23.99 -11.02 7.65
CA THR A 474 -23.87 -10.69 9.08
C THR A 474 -24.39 -11.84 9.95
N ALA A 475 -24.02 -11.86 11.24
CA ALA A 475 -24.54 -12.86 12.18
C ALA A 475 -26.07 -12.81 12.35
N SER A 476 -26.70 -11.66 12.05
CA SER A 476 -28.16 -11.44 12.10
C SER A 476 -28.80 -11.40 10.71
N ALA A 477 -28.14 -11.95 9.70
CA ALA A 477 -28.66 -11.95 8.34
C ALA A 477 -30.00 -12.71 8.26
N PRO A 478 -31.00 -12.18 7.52
CA PRO A 478 -32.26 -12.84 7.34
C PRO A 478 -32.10 -14.09 6.45
N PRO A 479 -32.95 -15.12 6.61
CA PRO A 479 -32.83 -16.38 5.87
C PRO A 479 -33.05 -16.22 4.36
N ASP A 480 -33.75 -15.19 3.94
CA ASP A 480 -34.05 -14.82 2.54
C ASP A 480 -33.07 -13.80 1.95
N LEU A 481 -31.85 -13.64 2.54
CA LEU A 481 -30.84 -12.66 2.12
C LEU A 481 -30.53 -12.71 0.62
N VAL A 482 -30.48 -13.92 0.02
CA VAL A 482 -30.23 -14.08 -1.42
C VAL A 482 -31.34 -13.42 -2.25
N ASP A 483 -32.60 -13.55 -1.86
CA ASP A 483 -33.72 -12.94 -2.57
C ASP A 483 -33.75 -11.43 -2.39
N LEU A 484 -33.39 -10.92 -1.21
CA LEU A 484 -33.22 -9.48 -0.95
C LEU A 484 -32.13 -8.89 -1.82
N VAL A 485 -30.99 -9.57 -1.96
CA VAL A 485 -29.89 -9.13 -2.85
C VAL A 485 -30.35 -9.10 -4.31
N ARG A 486 -31.03 -10.14 -4.78
CA ARG A 486 -31.59 -10.18 -6.13
C ARG A 486 -32.62 -9.09 -6.37
N ALA A 487 -33.51 -8.85 -5.43
CA ALA A 487 -34.52 -7.78 -5.52
C ALA A 487 -33.88 -6.40 -5.58
N ALA A 488 -32.87 -6.11 -4.75
CA ALA A 488 -32.13 -4.87 -4.77
C ALA A 488 -31.42 -4.64 -6.13
N CYS A 489 -30.75 -5.68 -6.65
CA CYS A 489 -30.14 -5.60 -7.97
C CYS A 489 -31.16 -5.43 -9.09
N ALA A 490 -32.31 -6.09 -9.00
CA ALA A 490 -33.38 -5.96 -10.00
C ALA A 490 -33.99 -4.55 -10.05
N SER A 491 -34.06 -3.87 -8.91
CA SER A 491 -34.63 -2.51 -8.82
C SER A 491 -33.66 -1.39 -9.22
N GLN A 492 -32.33 -1.61 -9.07
CA GLN A 492 -31.34 -0.54 -9.21
C GLN A 492 -30.36 -0.73 -10.37
N LEU A 493 -30.29 -1.96 -10.95
CA LEU A 493 -29.34 -2.26 -12.02
C LEU A 493 -30.03 -2.67 -13.32
N ALA A 494 -29.43 -2.25 -14.43
CA ALA A 494 -29.83 -2.72 -15.75
C ALA A 494 -29.73 -4.26 -15.83
N ASN A 495 -30.54 -4.89 -16.67
CA ASN A 495 -30.70 -6.34 -16.72
C ASN A 495 -29.37 -7.09 -16.91
N PHE A 496 -28.50 -6.60 -17.79
CA PHE A 496 -27.18 -7.20 -18.06
C PHE A 496 -26.17 -7.06 -16.92
N LYS A 497 -26.42 -6.17 -15.93
CA LYS A 497 -25.60 -5.99 -14.73
C LYS A 497 -26.04 -6.85 -13.55
N ARG A 498 -27.18 -7.51 -13.64
CA ARG A 498 -27.72 -8.30 -12.52
C ARG A 498 -26.92 -9.57 -12.34
N PRO A 499 -26.64 -9.99 -11.09
CA PRO A 499 -25.92 -11.22 -10.82
C PRO A 499 -26.66 -12.46 -11.36
N HIS A 500 -25.97 -13.29 -12.12
CA HIS A 500 -26.47 -14.61 -12.50
C HIS A 500 -26.51 -15.58 -11.31
N GLU A 501 -25.50 -15.48 -10.44
CA GLU A 501 -25.42 -16.27 -9.24
C GLU A 501 -25.19 -15.38 -8.02
N VAL A 502 -25.81 -15.73 -6.89
CA VAL A 502 -25.56 -15.16 -5.57
C VAL A 502 -25.18 -16.31 -4.63
N ARG A 503 -23.95 -16.27 -4.10
CA ARG A 503 -23.39 -17.33 -3.25
C ARG A 503 -23.13 -16.76 -1.85
N LEU A 504 -23.72 -17.36 -0.84
CA LEU A 504 -23.37 -17.06 0.55
C LEU A 504 -22.10 -17.82 0.93
N VAL A 505 -21.15 -17.13 1.56
CA VAL A 505 -19.86 -17.69 1.98
C VAL A 505 -19.61 -17.41 3.46
N GLY A 506 -18.91 -18.31 4.14
CA GLY A 506 -18.50 -18.12 5.53
C GLY A 506 -17.31 -17.15 5.68
N GLU A 507 -16.51 -17.01 4.61
CA GLU A 507 -15.39 -16.08 4.55
C GLU A 507 -15.12 -15.66 3.11
N LEU A 508 -14.49 -14.51 2.93
CA LEU A 508 -13.98 -14.04 1.65
C LEU A 508 -12.45 -14.10 1.65
N PRO A 509 -11.81 -14.62 0.59
CA PRO A 509 -10.36 -14.67 0.52
C PRO A 509 -9.78 -13.27 0.55
N ARG A 510 -8.68 -13.08 1.31
CA ARG A 510 -8.06 -11.78 1.55
C ARG A 510 -6.69 -11.68 0.90
N SER A 511 -6.41 -10.50 0.37
CA SER A 511 -5.07 -10.09 -0.01
C SER A 511 -4.38 -9.37 1.16
N THR A 512 -3.16 -8.90 0.92
CA THR A 512 -2.24 -8.35 1.91
C THR A 512 -2.69 -7.09 2.65
N LEU A 513 -3.63 -6.34 2.09
CA LEU A 513 -4.23 -5.14 2.69
C LEU A 513 -5.66 -5.41 3.16
N GLU A 514 -5.97 -6.64 3.54
CA GLU A 514 -7.34 -7.07 3.87
C GLU A 514 -8.34 -6.80 2.73
N LYS A 515 -7.84 -6.55 1.51
CA LYS A 515 -8.69 -6.45 0.32
C LYS A 515 -9.14 -7.84 -0.09
N ILE A 516 -10.36 -7.95 -0.59
CA ILE A 516 -10.87 -9.21 -1.12
C ILE A 516 -10.02 -9.65 -2.31
N ALA A 517 -9.52 -10.88 -2.27
CA ALA A 517 -8.68 -11.46 -3.31
C ALA A 517 -9.54 -12.00 -4.47
N LYS A 518 -10.15 -11.09 -5.26
CA LYS A 518 -11.05 -11.44 -6.38
C LYS A 518 -10.41 -12.43 -7.38
N ALA A 519 -9.08 -12.41 -7.52
CA ALA A 519 -8.38 -13.37 -8.38
C ALA A 519 -8.60 -14.81 -7.93
N GLN A 520 -8.58 -15.08 -6.62
CA GLN A 520 -8.85 -16.43 -6.09
C GLN A 520 -10.30 -16.86 -6.35
N LEU A 521 -11.25 -15.92 -6.21
CA LEU A 521 -12.66 -16.20 -6.52
C LEU A 521 -12.86 -16.50 -8.02
N ARG A 522 -12.17 -15.76 -8.90
CA ARG A 522 -12.20 -16.04 -10.36
C ARG A 522 -11.62 -17.41 -10.67
N SER A 523 -10.44 -17.74 -10.12
CA SER A 523 -9.82 -19.04 -10.36
C SER A 523 -10.70 -20.20 -9.88
N ALA A 524 -11.43 -20.04 -8.77
CA ALA A 524 -12.40 -21.02 -8.31
C ALA A 524 -13.55 -21.21 -9.31
N LEU A 525 -14.10 -20.12 -9.87
CA LEU A 525 -15.14 -20.18 -10.89
C LEU A 525 -14.64 -20.75 -12.22
N GLU A 526 -13.40 -20.48 -12.61
CA GLU A 526 -12.78 -21.05 -13.81
C GLU A 526 -12.65 -22.58 -13.69
N ALA A 527 -12.30 -23.09 -12.50
CA ALA A 527 -12.25 -24.53 -12.24
C ALA A 527 -13.63 -25.22 -12.33
N GLU A 528 -14.72 -24.48 -12.06
CA GLU A 528 -16.09 -24.99 -12.21
C GLU A 528 -16.57 -25.00 -13.68
N GLY A 529 -15.88 -24.25 -14.57
CA GLY A 529 -16.23 -24.11 -15.97
C GLY A 529 -17.28 -23.04 -16.28
N PRO A 530 -17.54 -22.79 -17.57
CA PRO A 530 -18.48 -21.78 -18.04
C PRO A 530 -19.93 -22.13 -17.72
N LEU A 531 -20.77 -21.10 -17.55
CA LEU A 531 -22.22 -21.21 -17.45
C LEU A 531 -22.89 -21.22 -18.84
N GLY A 532 -24.07 -21.85 -18.92
CA GLY A 532 -24.97 -21.84 -20.08
C GLY A 532 -24.73 -22.93 -21.08
#